data_3792efb482e0afb0a8ba0ac32ca02c5f
#
_entry.id   3792efb482e0afb0a8ba0ac32ca02c5f
#
_cell.length_a   1.000
_cell.length_b   1.000
_cell.length_c   1.000
_cell.angle_alpha   90.00
_cell.angle_beta   90.00
_cell.angle_gamma   90.00
#
_symmetry.space_group_name_H-M   'P 1'
#
loop_
_entity.id
_entity.type
_entity.pdbx_description
1 polymer ?
#
loop_
_entity_poly.entity_id
_entity_poly.type
_entity_poly.pdbx_seq_one_letter_code
_entity_poly.pdbx_strand_id
1 'polypeptide(L)'
;GGRVFCIEKIPHQSLGYHDYKQNDAKVQEWIGKLKQFPDRFVLLEKPADNDFIKWYADVQRQYGIEPYVKVENPDPFFTQNRYQGDNGEELFFLANSHLHNPYRGRIVFTDEITAGRYPWVWDMENGKRWRIELDKEGGYTLDMGPADSLVIVFDKNKKGPAWNPLPYEGPQSRTLTGWDVELHHSREGWTKTDRM
;
A
#
# COMPACT_ATOMS: atom_id res chain seq x y z
N GLY A 1 -6.83 -21.93 -11.32
CA GLY A 1 -6.50 -20.76 -12.10
C GLY A 1 -7.15 -19.51 -11.54
N GLY A 2 -6.58 -18.33 -11.84
CA GLY A 2 -7.05 -17.03 -11.36
C GLY A 2 -8.38 -16.60 -11.98
N ARG A 3 -8.92 -15.49 -11.45
CA ARG A 3 -10.04 -14.75 -12.02
C ARG A 3 -9.55 -13.41 -12.56
N VAL A 4 -10.23 -12.91 -13.58
CA VAL A 4 -9.98 -11.59 -14.18
C VAL A 4 -11.23 -10.75 -14.02
N PHE A 5 -11.10 -9.60 -13.40
CA PHE A 5 -12.17 -8.64 -13.24
C PHE A 5 -11.89 -7.40 -14.11
N CYS A 6 -12.86 -7.06 -14.94
CA CYS A 6 -12.86 -5.78 -15.66
C CYS A 6 -13.85 -4.84 -14.98
N ILE A 7 -13.49 -3.59 -14.80
CA ILE A 7 -14.36 -2.58 -14.20
C ILE A 7 -14.87 -1.65 -15.30
N GLU A 8 -16.17 -1.44 -15.40
CA GLU A 8 -16.90 -0.64 -16.39
C GLU A 8 -16.75 -1.14 -17.83
N LYS A 9 -15.52 -1.45 -18.27
CA LYS A 9 -15.25 -1.75 -19.68
C LYS A 9 -14.33 -2.94 -19.84
N ILE A 10 -14.61 -3.75 -20.82
CA ILE A 10 -13.70 -4.80 -21.27
C ILE A 10 -12.65 -4.17 -22.18
N PRO A 11 -11.37 -4.40 -21.96
CA PRO A 11 -10.31 -3.89 -22.84
C PRO A 11 -10.50 -4.38 -24.29
N HIS A 12 -10.27 -3.50 -25.24
CA HIS A 12 -10.35 -3.81 -26.67
C HIS A 12 -9.19 -3.23 -27.50
N GLN A 13 -8.33 -2.47 -26.85
CA GLN A 13 -7.17 -1.81 -27.44
C GLN A 13 -5.97 -1.93 -26.51
N SER A 14 -4.78 -1.88 -27.10
CA SER A 14 -3.51 -1.84 -26.36
C SER A 14 -3.20 -0.41 -25.87
N LEU A 15 -2.32 -0.31 -24.86
CA LEU A 15 -1.77 0.95 -24.38
C LEU A 15 -0.47 1.23 -25.15
N GLY A 16 -0.48 1.89 -26.22
CA GLY A 16 0.76 2.25 -26.92
C GLY A 16 0.53 2.55 -28.39
N TYR A 17 1.37 3.42 -28.91
CA TYR A 17 1.26 3.86 -30.29
C TYR A 17 2.05 2.97 -31.27
N HIS A 18 3.12 2.33 -30.78
CA HIS A 18 3.96 1.46 -31.59
C HIS A 18 3.23 0.13 -31.88
N ASP A 19 3.12 -0.23 -33.15
CA ASP A 19 2.46 -1.45 -33.65
C ASP A 19 1.04 -1.66 -33.10
N TYR A 20 0.31 -0.56 -32.84
CA TYR A 20 -0.98 -0.59 -32.17
C TYR A 20 -1.98 -1.55 -32.83
N LYS A 21 -2.07 -1.60 -34.17
CA LYS A 21 -3.01 -2.48 -34.86
C LYS A 21 -2.77 -3.97 -34.55
N GLN A 22 -1.49 -4.38 -34.53
CA GLN A 22 -1.12 -5.75 -34.20
C GLN A 22 -1.37 -6.04 -32.72
N ASN A 23 -1.05 -5.09 -31.83
CA ASN A 23 -1.25 -5.23 -30.41
C ASN A 23 -2.73 -5.21 -30.02
N ASP A 24 -3.55 -4.39 -30.68
CA ASP A 24 -5.01 -4.40 -30.51
C ASP A 24 -5.61 -5.74 -30.92
N ALA A 25 -5.17 -6.31 -32.03
CA ALA A 25 -5.60 -7.65 -32.46
C ALA A 25 -5.27 -8.72 -31.40
N LYS A 26 -4.07 -8.67 -30.79
CA LYS A 26 -3.69 -9.56 -29.69
C LYS A 26 -4.58 -9.38 -28.45
N VAL A 27 -4.88 -8.12 -28.06
CA VAL A 27 -5.80 -7.84 -26.95
C VAL A 27 -7.16 -8.47 -27.22
N GLN A 28 -7.72 -8.26 -28.40
CA GLN A 28 -9.02 -8.82 -28.79
C GLN A 28 -9.00 -10.37 -28.80
N GLU A 29 -7.93 -10.98 -29.28
CA GLU A 29 -7.74 -12.44 -29.25
C GLU A 29 -7.77 -12.97 -27.81
N TRP A 30 -6.98 -12.36 -26.90
CA TRP A 30 -6.94 -12.76 -25.50
C TRP A 30 -8.27 -12.56 -24.79
N ILE A 31 -8.94 -11.45 -25.02
CA ILE A 31 -10.29 -11.21 -24.48
C ILE A 31 -11.29 -12.25 -25.01
N GLY A 32 -11.19 -12.60 -26.30
CA GLY A 32 -12.01 -13.69 -26.90
C GLY A 32 -11.80 -15.03 -26.19
N LYS A 33 -10.54 -15.37 -25.83
CA LYS A 33 -10.22 -16.59 -25.06
C LYS A 33 -10.77 -16.51 -23.64
N LEU A 34 -10.64 -15.37 -22.95
CA LEU A 34 -11.14 -15.18 -21.59
C LEU A 34 -12.67 -15.27 -21.50
N LYS A 35 -13.40 -14.76 -22.49
CA LYS A 35 -14.87 -14.85 -22.56
C LYS A 35 -15.41 -16.28 -22.61
N GLN A 36 -14.57 -17.27 -22.96
CA GLN A 36 -14.95 -18.67 -22.90
C GLN A 36 -15.05 -19.21 -21.45
N PHE A 37 -14.62 -18.43 -20.47
CA PHE A 37 -14.64 -18.78 -19.04
C PHE A 37 -15.45 -17.78 -18.23
N PRO A 38 -16.79 -17.72 -18.38
CA PRO A 38 -17.64 -16.70 -17.75
C PRO A 38 -17.55 -16.67 -16.22
N ASP A 39 -17.27 -17.79 -15.58
CA ASP A 39 -17.08 -17.88 -14.13
C ASP A 39 -15.74 -17.28 -13.65
N ARG A 40 -14.84 -17.00 -14.57
CA ARG A 40 -13.48 -16.50 -14.28
C ARG A 40 -13.17 -15.15 -14.91
N PHE A 41 -13.98 -14.72 -15.87
CA PHE A 41 -13.86 -13.43 -16.55
C PHE A 41 -15.11 -12.62 -16.31
N VAL A 42 -15.04 -11.65 -15.41
CA VAL A 42 -16.20 -10.93 -14.88
C VAL A 42 -16.08 -9.45 -15.21
N LEU A 43 -17.16 -8.89 -15.72
CA LEU A 43 -17.34 -7.44 -15.86
C LEU A 43 -18.09 -6.93 -14.63
N LEU A 44 -17.46 -6.01 -13.90
CA LEU A 44 -18.05 -5.35 -12.74
C LEU A 44 -18.47 -3.91 -13.10
N GLU A 45 -19.58 -3.48 -12.55
CA GLU A 45 -19.97 -2.09 -12.61
C GLU A 45 -19.18 -1.29 -11.54
N LYS A 46 -18.82 -0.07 -11.89
CA LYS A 46 -18.24 0.89 -10.96
C LYS A 46 -19.32 1.38 -9.99
N PRO A 47 -18.99 1.63 -8.70
CA PRO A 47 -19.97 2.18 -7.77
C PRO A 47 -20.43 3.58 -8.20
N ALA A 48 -21.76 3.82 -8.18
CA ALA A 48 -22.34 5.08 -8.61
C ALA A 48 -21.99 6.27 -7.72
N ASP A 49 -21.84 6.00 -6.42
CA ASP A 49 -21.47 6.97 -5.37
C ASP A 49 -19.98 7.16 -5.18
N ASN A 50 -19.14 6.46 -5.96
CA ASN A 50 -17.70 6.38 -5.82
C ASN A 50 -17.21 5.82 -4.44
N ASP A 51 -18.06 5.14 -3.69
CA ASP A 51 -17.65 4.42 -2.48
C ASP A 51 -16.95 3.10 -2.83
N PHE A 52 -15.70 3.20 -3.26
CA PHE A 52 -14.90 2.04 -3.66
C PHE A 52 -14.56 1.09 -2.52
N ILE A 53 -14.48 1.57 -1.29
CA ILE A 53 -14.19 0.71 -0.12
C ILE A 53 -15.33 -0.27 0.10
N LYS A 54 -16.56 0.24 0.22
CA LYS A 54 -17.75 -0.58 0.37
C LYS A 54 -17.97 -1.50 -0.83
N TRP A 55 -17.87 -0.95 -2.02
CA TRP A 55 -18.01 -1.70 -3.27
C TRP A 55 -17.02 -2.87 -3.35
N TYR A 56 -15.74 -2.63 -3.04
CA TYR A 56 -14.73 -3.68 -3.07
C TYR A 56 -14.96 -4.75 -2.00
N ALA A 57 -15.39 -4.36 -0.80
CA ALA A 57 -15.80 -5.31 0.24
C ALA A 57 -16.95 -6.22 -0.20
N ASP A 58 -17.92 -5.67 -0.97
CA ASP A 58 -19.01 -6.45 -1.53
C ASP A 58 -18.51 -7.41 -2.64
N VAL A 59 -17.62 -6.95 -3.50
CA VAL A 59 -16.95 -7.79 -4.53
C VAL A 59 -16.17 -8.93 -3.88
N GLN A 60 -15.38 -8.64 -2.84
CA GLN A 60 -14.63 -9.68 -2.10
C GLN A 60 -15.59 -10.75 -1.55
N ARG A 61 -16.68 -10.35 -0.94
CA ARG A 61 -17.69 -11.26 -0.37
C ARG A 61 -18.38 -12.08 -1.45
N GLN A 62 -18.80 -11.42 -2.54
CA GLN A 62 -19.52 -12.08 -3.66
C GLN A 62 -18.68 -13.15 -4.36
N TYR A 63 -17.38 -12.89 -4.52
CA TYR A 63 -16.49 -13.78 -5.28
C TYR A 63 -15.56 -14.61 -4.39
N GLY A 64 -15.71 -14.56 -3.06
CA GLY A 64 -14.85 -15.28 -2.12
C GLY A 64 -13.39 -14.92 -2.29
N ILE A 65 -13.09 -13.61 -2.38
CA ILE A 65 -11.73 -13.10 -2.47
C ILE A 65 -11.24 -12.85 -1.04
N GLU A 66 -10.33 -13.68 -0.57
CA GLU A 66 -9.71 -13.51 0.74
C GLU A 66 -8.41 -12.69 0.59
N PRO A 67 -8.33 -11.50 1.21
CA PRO A 67 -7.10 -10.72 1.18
C PRO A 67 -6.05 -11.35 2.09
N TYR A 68 -4.78 -11.28 1.71
CA TYR A 68 -3.67 -11.71 2.57
C TYR A 68 -3.54 -10.91 3.86
N VAL A 69 -4.04 -9.69 3.83
CA VAL A 69 -4.16 -8.79 4.97
C VAL A 69 -5.55 -8.19 4.98
N LYS A 70 -6.31 -8.48 6.02
CA LYS A 70 -7.61 -7.85 6.27
C LYS A 70 -7.38 -6.54 7.02
N VAL A 71 -7.92 -5.46 6.51
CA VAL A 71 -7.92 -4.14 7.16
C VAL A 71 -9.29 -3.95 7.81
N GLU A 72 -9.36 -3.83 9.14
CA GLU A 72 -10.64 -3.73 9.85
C GLU A 72 -11.27 -2.35 9.73
N ASN A 73 -10.43 -1.31 9.66
CA ASN A 73 -10.85 0.07 9.51
C ASN A 73 -10.29 0.64 8.19
N PRO A 74 -10.83 0.23 7.03
CA PRO A 74 -10.30 0.67 5.76
C PRO A 74 -10.51 2.19 5.57
N ASP A 75 -9.47 2.84 5.05
CA ASP A 75 -9.44 4.28 4.79
C ASP A 75 -8.92 4.51 3.36
N PRO A 76 -9.47 5.48 2.60
CA PRO A 76 -9.05 5.75 1.22
C PRO A 76 -7.57 6.13 1.06
N PHE A 77 -6.95 6.62 2.13
CA PHE A 77 -5.54 7.03 2.16
C PHE A 77 -4.61 5.95 2.71
N PHE A 78 -5.16 4.87 3.27
CA PHE A 78 -4.36 3.74 3.72
C PHE A 78 -4.15 2.74 2.58
N THR A 79 -2.91 2.51 2.22
CA THR A 79 -2.53 1.62 1.11
C THR A 79 -1.60 0.51 1.59
N GLN A 80 -1.64 -0.62 0.88
CA GLN A 80 -0.76 -1.74 1.12
C GLN A 80 -0.26 -2.35 -0.19
N ASN A 81 0.99 -2.75 -0.22
CA ASN A 81 1.58 -3.54 -1.29
C ASN A 81 2.26 -4.76 -0.69
N ARG A 82 2.09 -5.92 -1.34
CA ARG A 82 2.75 -7.17 -0.96
C ARG A 82 3.82 -7.54 -1.96
N TYR A 83 4.95 -7.98 -1.45
CA TYR A 83 6.05 -8.55 -2.22
C TYR A 83 6.49 -9.87 -1.60
N GLN A 84 6.95 -10.79 -2.44
CA GLN A 84 7.54 -12.04 -2.01
C GLN A 84 9.04 -12.04 -2.30
N GLY A 85 9.84 -12.42 -1.31
CA GLY A 85 11.27 -12.62 -1.47
C GLY A 85 11.61 -14.01 -2.00
N ASP A 86 12.79 -14.17 -2.58
CA ASP A 86 13.25 -15.40 -3.20
C ASP A 86 13.40 -16.57 -2.20
N ASN A 87 13.60 -16.29 -0.91
CA ASN A 87 13.73 -17.30 0.14
C ASN A 87 12.41 -17.57 0.89
N GLY A 88 11.30 -17.04 0.37
CA GLY A 88 9.96 -17.18 0.93
C GLY A 88 9.61 -16.17 2.01
N GLU A 89 10.32 -15.06 2.07
CA GLU A 89 9.90 -13.91 2.86
C GLU A 89 8.65 -13.27 2.25
N GLU A 90 7.81 -12.71 3.12
CA GLU A 90 6.67 -11.90 2.75
C GLU A 90 6.88 -10.48 3.24
N LEU A 91 6.82 -9.51 2.36
CA LEU A 91 7.00 -8.10 2.68
C LEU A 91 5.73 -7.33 2.41
N PHE A 92 5.30 -6.54 3.37
CA PHE A 92 4.16 -5.63 3.26
C PHE A 92 4.65 -4.20 3.45
N PHE A 93 4.50 -3.40 2.41
CA PHE A 93 4.66 -1.95 2.49
C PHE A 93 3.29 -1.33 2.78
N LEU A 94 3.17 -0.70 3.92
CA LEU A 94 1.96 -0.04 4.41
C LEU A 94 2.19 1.47 4.40
N ALA A 95 1.23 2.25 3.93
CA ALA A 95 1.37 3.70 3.92
C ALA A 95 0.06 4.40 4.24
N ASN A 96 0.14 5.43 5.09
CA ASN A 96 -0.88 6.45 5.25
C ASN A 96 -0.50 7.64 4.36
N SER A 97 -1.17 7.80 3.23
CA SER A 97 -0.93 8.89 2.28
C SER A 97 -1.65 10.19 2.62
N HIS A 98 -2.41 10.23 3.72
CA HIS A 98 -3.07 11.45 4.16
C HIS A 98 -2.06 12.45 4.72
N LEU A 99 -2.03 13.68 4.19
CA LEU A 99 -1.02 14.69 4.54
C LEU A 99 -1.18 15.29 5.95
N HIS A 100 -2.36 15.19 6.55
CA HIS A 100 -2.68 15.91 7.80
C HIS A 100 -3.25 14.99 8.90
N ASN A 101 -3.87 13.87 8.53
CA ASN A 101 -4.53 13.00 9.49
C ASN A 101 -3.72 11.72 9.74
N PRO A 102 -3.55 11.32 11.00
CA PRO A 102 -2.99 10.01 11.33
C PRO A 102 -3.98 8.90 10.95
N TYR A 103 -3.45 7.70 10.73
CA TYR A 103 -4.24 6.49 10.57
C TYR A 103 -4.05 5.58 11.78
N ARG A 104 -5.16 5.17 12.37
CA ARG A 104 -5.20 4.17 13.44
C ARG A 104 -6.15 3.06 13.05
N GLY A 105 -5.66 1.85 13.00
CA GLY A 105 -6.46 0.71 12.60
C GLY A 105 -5.80 -0.61 12.93
N ARG A 106 -6.58 -1.68 12.85
CA ARG A 106 -6.07 -3.04 13.03
C ARG A 106 -6.02 -3.74 11.68
N ILE A 107 -4.90 -4.40 11.43
CA ILE A 107 -4.71 -5.30 10.28
C ILE A 107 -4.56 -6.73 10.79
N VAL A 108 -5.07 -7.70 10.04
CA VAL A 108 -4.97 -9.13 10.37
C VAL A 108 -4.36 -9.87 9.20
N PHE A 109 -3.26 -10.56 9.45
CA PHE A 109 -2.58 -11.37 8.45
C PHE A 109 -3.16 -12.79 8.42
N THR A 110 -3.29 -13.36 7.23
CA THR A 110 -3.77 -14.74 7.09
C THR A 110 -2.73 -15.76 7.55
N ASP A 111 -3.18 -16.99 7.83
CA ASP A 111 -2.30 -18.10 8.18
C ASP A 111 -1.28 -18.40 7.07
N GLU A 112 -1.62 -18.17 5.80
CA GLU A 112 -0.68 -18.33 4.69
C GLU A 112 0.56 -17.43 4.85
N ILE A 113 0.39 -16.23 5.40
CA ILE A 113 1.47 -15.29 5.65
C ILE A 113 2.26 -15.65 6.91
N THR A 114 1.56 -16.01 7.98
CA THR A 114 2.17 -16.19 9.30
C THR A 114 2.77 -17.58 9.54
N ALA A 115 2.30 -18.61 8.82
CA ALA A 115 2.72 -19.99 9.04
C ALA A 115 4.23 -20.18 8.90
N GLY A 116 4.90 -20.50 9.99
CA GLY A 116 6.36 -20.74 10.04
C GLY A 116 7.24 -19.51 9.86
N ARG A 117 6.63 -18.33 9.94
CA ARG A 117 7.30 -17.03 9.81
C ARG A 117 7.04 -16.16 11.02
N TYR A 118 7.93 -15.19 11.24
CA TYR A 118 7.86 -14.23 12.32
C TYR A 118 7.86 -12.82 11.76
N PRO A 119 6.99 -11.92 12.26
CA PRO A 119 6.85 -10.57 11.75
C PRO A 119 7.92 -9.63 12.32
N TRP A 120 8.44 -8.78 11.43
CA TRP A 120 9.45 -7.78 11.72
C TRP A 120 9.03 -6.44 11.14
N VAL A 121 9.26 -5.37 11.87
CA VAL A 121 9.32 -4.02 11.29
C VAL A 121 10.73 -3.76 10.78
N TRP A 122 10.83 -3.30 9.54
CA TRP A 122 12.11 -2.91 8.94
C TRP A 122 12.15 -1.39 8.76
N ASP A 123 13.22 -0.78 9.24
CA ASP A 123 13.54 0.61 8.97
C ASP A 123 14.24 0.71 7.60
N MET A 124 13.58 1.36 6.67
CA MET A 124 14.06 1.49 5.29
C MET A 124 15.25 2.43 5.15
N GLU A 125 15.48 3.32 6.12
CA GLU A 125 16.57 4.30 6.05
C GLU A 125 17.91 3.71 6.51
N ASN A 126 17.89 2.87 7.55
CA ASN A 126 19.13 2.36 8.17
C ASN A 126 19.26 0.84 8.16
N GLY A 127 18.27 0.11 7.63
CA GLY A 127 18.25 -1.35 7.53
C GLY A 127 18.11 -2.07 8.87
N LYS A 128 17.82 -1.37 9.96
CA LYS A 128 17.52 -1.99 11.25
C LYS A 128 16.16 -2.67 11.20
N ARG A 129 16.03 -3.69 12.05
CA ARG A 129 14.77 -4.44 12.16
C ARG A 129 14.46 -4.81 13.59
N TRP A 130 13.17 -4.86 13.89
CA TRP A 130 12.65 -5.19 15.22
C TRP A 130 11.50 -6.17 15.09
N ARG A 131 11.43 -7.07 16.02
CA ARG A 131 10.35 -8.05 16.09
C ARG A 131 9.07 -7.38 16.61
N ILE A 132 7.96 -7.66 15.97
CA ILE A 132 6.63 -7.31 16.47
C ILE A 132 5.89 -8.57 16.94
N GLU A 133 4.95 -8.38 17.84
CA GLU A 133 4.06 -9.43 18.30
C GLU A 133 2.69 -9.23 17.66
N LEU A 134 2.16 -10.31 17.08
CA LEU A 134 0.78 -10.35 16.63
C LEU A 134 -0.10 -10.90 17.77
N ASP A 135 -1.34 -10.48 17.81
CA ASP A 135 -2.31 -11.08 18.70
C ASP A 135 -2.68 -12.51 18.28
N LYS A 136 -3.59 -13.16 19.03
CA LYS A 136 -3.97 -14.57 18.81
C LYS A 136 -4.68 -14.81 17.46
N GLU A 137 -5.17 -13.76 16.83
CA GLU A 137 -5.86 -13.80 15.54
C GLU A 137 -4.94 -13.40 14.36
N GLY A 138 -3.64 -13.20 14.62
CA GLY A 138 -2.70 -12.72 13.62
C GLY A 138 -2.79 -11.20 13.37
N GLY A 139 -3.39 -10.47 14.30
CA GLY A 139 -3.63 -9.03 14.20
C GLY A 139 -2.48 -8.17 14.71
N TYR A 140 -2.33 -7.00 14.12
CA TYR A 140 -1.42 -5.94 14.55
C TYR A 140 -2.13 -4.58 14.50
N THR A 141 -2.00 -3.80 15.58
CA THR A 141 -2.55 -2.44 15.64
C THR A 141 -1.55 -1.44 15.11
N LEU A 142 -1.96 -0.69 14.10
CA LEU A 142 -1.20 0.39 13.49
C LEU A 142 -1.54 1.72 14.17
N ASP A 143 -0.52 2.54 14.41
CA ASP A 143 -0.63 3.94 14.80
C ASP A 143 0.38 4.72 13.94
N MET A 144 -0.10 5.23 12.82
CA MET A 144 0.72 5.88 11.79
C MET A 144 0.42 7.36 11.76
N GLY A 145 1.47 8.17 11.73
CA GLY A 145 1.35 9.60 11.50
C GLY A 145 0.84 9.96 10.10
N PRO A 146 0.61 11.26 9.83
CA PRO A 146 0.38 11.74 8.47
C PRO A 146 1.59 11.49 7.58
N ALA A 147 1.34 11.10 6.32
CA ALA A 147 2.38 10.80 5.32
C ALA A 147 3.43 9.79 5.83
N ASP A 148 3.00 8.84 6.64
CA ASP A 148 3.86 7.84 7.28
C ASP A 148 3.83 6.50 6.53
N SER A 149 4.90 5.72 6.68
CA SER A 149 4.99 4.41 6.07
C SER A 149 5.67 3.40 6.98
N LEU A 150 5.30 2.14 6.82
CA LEU A 150 5.81 1.02 7.61
C LEU A 150 6.06 -0.18 6.70
N VAL A 151 7.22 -0.82 6.89
CA VAL A 151 7.50 -2.10 6.24
C VAL A 151 7.43 -3.22 7.27
N ILE A 152 6.54 -4.17 7.03
CA ILE A 152 6.46 -5.41 7.82
C ILE A 152 6.96 -6.55 6.96
N VAL A 153 7.92 -7.30 7.48
CA VAL A 153 8.51 -8.48 6.81
C VAL A 153 8.29 -9.70 7.66
N PHE A 154 7.78 -10.75 7.04
CA PHE A 154 7.68 -12.08 7.64
C PHE A 154 8.81 -12.96 7.13
N ASP A 155 9.68 -13.39 8.02
CA ASP A 155 10.77 -14.30 7.72
C ASP A 155 10.87 -15.45 8.73
N LYS A 156 11.80 -16.37 8.52
CA LYS A 156 12.02 -17.54 9.41
C LYS A 156 12.81 -17.22 10.68
N ASN A 157 13.35 -16.02 10.81
CA ASN A 157 14.10 -15.63 11.98
C ASN A 157 13.19 -15.36 13.17
N LYS A 158 13.50 -15.97 14.29
CA LYS A 158 12.70 -15.89 15.52
C LYS A 158 13.24 -14.88 16.53
N LYS A 159 14.54 -14.61 16.51
CA LYS A 159 15.24 -13.88 17.58
C LYS A 159 15.67 -12.50 17.09
N GLY A 160 15.36 -11.47 17.84
CA GLY A 160 15.83 -10.11 17.64
C GLY A 160 15.22 -9.13 18.64
N PRO A 161 15.62 -7.86 18.60
CA PRO A 161 15.09 -6.83 19.48
C PRO A 161 13.59 -6.64 19.24
N ALA A 162 12.84 -6.37 20.31
CA ALA A 162 11.42 -6.05 20.20
C ALA A 162 11.23 -4.64 19.64
N TRP A 163 10.16 -4.47 18.84
CA TRP A 163 9.69 -3.18 18.38
C TRP A 163 8.99 -2.44 19.53
N ASN A 164 9.43 -1.23 19.77
CA ASN A 164 8.81 -0.34 20.73
C ASN A 164 8.55 1.01 20.07
N PRO A 165 7.46 1.14 19.30
CA PRO A 165 7.15 2.36 18.58
C PRO A 165 6.84 3.50 19.56
N LEU A 166 7.29 4.69 19.22
CA LEU A 166 6.79 5.88 19.88
C LEU A 166 5.39 6.18 19.31
N PRO A 167 4.39 6.40 20.16
CA PRO A 167 3.06 6.78 19.69
C PRO A 167 3.13 8.13 18.95
N TYR A 168 2.33 8.26 17.89
CA TYR A 168 2.17 9.56 17.24
C TYR A 168 1.43 10.52 18.16
N GLU A 169 2.14 11.53 18.66
CA GLU A 169 1.60 12.51 19.61
C GLU A 169 0.88 13.70 18.95
N GLY A 170 0.85 13.72 17.63
CA GLY A 170 0.31 14.84 16.85
C GLY A 170 1.38 15.88 16.49
N PRO A 171 1.02 16.89 15.70
CA PRO A 171 1.96 17.93 15.30
C PRO A 171 2.37 18.78 16.52
N GLN A 172 3.68 18.83 16.76
CA GLN A 172 4.24 19.77 17.72
C GLN A 172 4.63 21.05 16.99
N SER A 173 4.18 22.20 17.46
CA SER A 173 4.56 23.47 16.91
C SER A 173 5.60 24.16 17.80
N ARG A 174 6.68 24.65 17.21
CA ARG A 174 7.67 25.50 17.87
C ARG A 174 7.80 26.78 17.08
N THR A 175 7.59 27.91 17.74
CA THR A 175 7.87 29.20 17.13
C THR A 175 9.39 29.40 17.09
N LEU A 176 9.93 29.55 15.89
CA LEU A 176 11.31 29.88 15.66
C LEU A 176 11.39 31.40 15.40
N THR A 177 12.31 32.07 16.08
CA THR A 177 12.56 33.51 15.94
C THR A 177 14.03 33.74 15.64
N GLY A 178 14.35 34.88 15.07
CA GLY A 178 15.75 35.28 14.80
C GLY A 178 16.36 34.52 13.62
N TRP A 179 15.67 34.50 12.49
CA TRP A 179 16.17 33.91 11.25
C TRP A 179 17.20 34.83 10.59
N ASP A 180 18.37 34.28 10.24
CA ASP A 180 19.27 34.88 9.28
C ASP A 180 18.99 34.22 7.92
N VAL A 181 18.49 34.96 6.95
CA VAL A 181 18.11 34.43 5.62
C VAL A 181 19.07 34.95 4.57
N GLU A 182 19.73 34.05 3.88
CA GLU A 182 20.54 34.35 2.71
C GLU A 182 19.80 33.94 1.44
N LEU A 183 19.58 34.89 0.54
CA LEU A 183 18.96 34.64 -0.76
C LEU A 183 20.05 34.46 -1.83
N HIS A 184 20.08 33.28 -2.41
CA HIS A 184 21.02 32.94 -3.49
C HIS A 184 20.32 32.94 -4.84
N HIS A 185 20.68 33.87 -5.70
CA HIS A 185 20.15 33.89 -7.07
C HIS A 185 21.07 33.13 -8.02
N SER A 186 20.55 32.13 -8.73
CA SER A 186 21.35 31.20 -9.55
C SER A 186 22.11 31.87 -10.71
N ARG A 187 21.69 33.06 -11.16
CA ARG A 187 22.31 33.81 -12.25
C ARG A 187 23.22 34.95 -11.79
N GLU A 188 22.97 35.52 -10.62
CA GLU A 188 23.60 36.73 -10.15
C GLU A 188 24.40 36.55 -8.84
N GLY A 189 24.40 35.31 -8.31
CA GLY A 189 25.05 35.02 -7.03
C GLY A 189 24.26 35.52 -5.80
N TRP A 190 24.96 35.77 -4.72
CA TRP A 190 24.36 36.27 -3.47
C TRP A 190 23.90 37.70 -3.63
N THR A 191 22.62 37.94 -3.38
CA THR A 191 22.04 39.29 -3.50
C THR A 191 21.94 40.03 -2.19
N LYS A 192 21.61 39.34 -1.07
CA LYS A 192 21.43 39.97 0.22
C LYS A 192 21.27 38.96 1.35
N THR A 193 21.78 39.31 2.54
CA THR A 193 21.46 38.65 3.81
C THR A 193 20.61 39.58 4.65
N ASP A 194 19.42 39.17 5.06
CA ASP A 194 18.52 39.92 5.94
C ASP A 194 18.22 39.11 7.20
N ARG A 195 18.21 39.79 8.35
CA ARG A 195 17.65 39.24 9.59
C ARG A 195 16.15 39.51 9.62
N MET A 196 15.38 38.48 9.80
CA MET A 196 13.95 38.56 10.10
C MET A 196 13.66 38.15 11.54
#